data_b1e7fe02bfba302c08693ca390506c2e
#
_entry.id   b1e7fe02bfba302c08693ca390506c2e
#
_cell.length_a   1.000
_cell.length_b   1.000
_cell.length_c   1.000
_cell.angle_alpha   90.00
_cell.angle_beta   90.00
_cell.angle_gamma   90.00
#
_symmetry.space_group_name_H-M   'P 1'
#
loop_
_entity.id
_entity.type
_entity.pdbx_description
1 polymer ?
#
loop_
_entity_poly.entity_id
_entity_poly.type
_entity_poly.pdbx_seq_one_letter_code
_entity_poly.pdbx_strand_id
1 'polypeptide(L)'
;MKKLKRMFKRFNSKKNNTQKNNDLKSVYMLGAVSLFNDLSSEMIYPLIPSFVKSVLGLGPAFLGILEGIAESTNSILKLFTGYFSDKIKKRKPFAVGGYALSNLLRPLIGLAKSWGVLLFLRFSDRVGKGIRTSPRDAMIADFSPVNRRGFAFGFQRSMDHIGAVLGSMTASLLLYFFTVEIKTIFLISAVPGVIAVLLMIFGVRSTYGRDNFIKNGVISPKKYNVVNNSTEGKKGILRFSDFKKLGKRFNLYLVILVIFTLGNSTDAFLLLRASELGYQIAAIPFLWAILHISKAVFCVLGGHLSDKIGRKIMILSGWFVYFLTYLGFAYFDKRYLIYILFIVYGLYFGLTEGVERALIADIAPGGNLGTAYGFYNLSLGIATLPASIIFGFIWKVYSFRAAFLTGALISIVASIMLLFLKLGKLSNGKQDSALN
;
A
#
# COMPACT_ATOMS: atom_id res chain seq x y z
N MET A 1 -21.21 -50.55 11.03
CA MET A 1 -21.16 -49.10 11.41
C MET A 1 -19.76 -48.54 11.66
N LYS A 2 -18.86 -49.16 12.46
CA LYS A 2 -17.50 -48.66 12.72
C LYS A 2 -16.60 -48.52 11.47
N LYS A 3 -16.69 -49.42 10.48
CA LYS A 3 -15.91 -49.39 9.23
C LYS A 3 -16.32 -48.24 8.30
N LEU A 4 -17.62 -47.95 8.19
CA LEU A 4 -18.15 -46.80 7.45
C LEU A 4 -17.71 -45.46 8.08
N LYS A 5 -17.76 -45.31 9.41
CA LYS A 5 -17.28 -44.12 10.12
C LYS A 5 -15.78 -43.89 9.91
N ARG A 6 -14.95 -44.97 9.85
CA ARG A 6 -13.51 -44.84 9.54
C ARG A 6 -13.25 -44.43 8.08
N MET A 7 -13.99 -44.97 7.12
CA MET A 7 -13.91 -44.57 5.70
C MET A 7 -14.29 -43.08 5.52
N PHE A 8 -15.42 -42.66 6.09
CA PHE A 8 -15.82 -41.22 6.07
C PHE A 8 -14.80 -40.32 6.73
N LYS A 9 -14.17 -40.73 7.83
CA LYS A 9 -13.12 -39.98 8.50
C LYS A 9 -11.84 -39.87 7.65
N ARG A 10 -11.44 -40.93 6.95
CA ARG A 10 -10.31 -40.92 5.99
C ARG A 10 -10.61 -40.09 4.74
N PHE A 11 -11.82 -40.19 4.20
CA PHE A 11 -12.24 -39.39 3.03
C PHE A 11 -12.26 -37.89 3.36
N ASN A 12 -12.84 -37.53 4.51
CA ASN A 12 -12.84 -36.13 4.98
C ASN A 12 -11.41 -35.61 5.32
N SER A 13 -10.53 -36.47 5.84
CA SER A 13 -9.13 -36.09 6.11
C SER A 13 -8.35 -35.85 4.82
N LYS A 14 -8.50 -36.70 3.79
CA LYS A 14 -7.90 -36.49 2.46
C LYS A 14 -8.42 -35.21 1.81
N LYS A 15 -9.75 -35.01 1.83
CA LYS A 15 -10.39 -33.82 1.25
C LYS A 15 -9.92 -32.52 1.95
N ASN A 16 -9.78 -32.53 3.28
CA ASN A 16 -9.27 -31.41 4.06
C ASN A 16 -7.79 -31.10 3.76
N ASN A 17 -6.95 -32.14 3.57
CA ASN A 17 -5.54 -31.94 3.21
C ASN A 17 -5.39 -31.39 1.79
N THR A 18 -6.17 -31.89 0.83
CA THR A 18 -6.16 -31.38 -0.55
C THR A 18 -6.63 -29.92 -0.60
N GLN A 19 -7.66 -29.57 0.17
CA GLN A 19 -8.16 -28.19 0.23
C GLN A 19 -7.14 -27.24 0.87
N LYS A 20 -6.49 -27.65 1.96
CA LYS A 20 -5.45 -26.89 2.64
C LYS A 20 -4.25 -26.61 1.72
N ASN A 21 -3.83 -27.62 0.94
CA ASN A 21 -2.75 -27.46 -0.04
C ASN A 21 -3.14 -26.51 -1.17
N ASN A 22 -4.39 -26.58 -1.64
CA ASN A 22 -4.90 -25.71 -2.70
C ASN A 22 -5.09 -24.25 -2.23
N ASP A 23 -5.45 -24.05 -0.97
CA ASP A 23 -5.55 -22.70 -0.38
C ASP A 23 -4.16 -22.06 -0.27
N LEU A 24 -3.15 -22.80 0.20
CA LEU A 24 -1.76 -22.34 0.24
C LEU A 24 -1.23 -22.01 -1.17
N LYS A 25 -1.54 -22.84 -2.16
CA LYS A 25 -1.21 -22.60 -3.56
C LYS A 25 -1.80 -21.27 -4.06
N SER A 26 -3.05 -20.95 -3.67
CA SER A 26 -3.68 -19.67 -4.02
C SER A 26 -2.98 -18.47 -3.38
N VAL A 27 -2.46 -18.59 -2.15
CA VAL A 27 -1.65 -17.54 -1.50
C VAL A 27 -0.35 -17.31 -2.27
N TYR A 28 0.36 -18.38 -2.65
CA TYR A 28 1.58 -18.26 -3.46
C TYR A 28 1.31 -17.65 -4.84
N MET A 29 0.19 -18.02 -5.47
CA MET A 29 -0.22 -17.43 -6.76
C MET A 29 -0.55 -15.95 -6.62
N LEU A 30 -1.24 -15.52 -5.53
CA LEU A 30 -1.48 -14.10 -5.26
C LEU A 30 -0.18 -13.33 -5.01
N GLY A 31 0.80 -13.95 -4.37
CA GLY A 31 2.15 -13.38 -4.26
C GLY A 31 2.83 -13.21 -5.61
N ALA A 32 2.77 -14.22 -6.48
CA ALA A 32 3.33 -14.13 -7.84
C ALA A 32 2.61 -13.06 -8.69
N VAL A 33 1.27 -12.97 -8.60
CA VAL A 33 0.49 -11.87 -9.22
C VAL A 33 1.00 -10.51 -8.77
N SER A 34 1.23 -10.33 -7.46
CA SER A 34 1.77 -9.11 -6.89
C SER A 34 3.16 -8.79 -7.43
N LEU A 35 4.05 -9.78 -7.47
CA LEU A 35 5.41 -9.63 -8.00
C LEU A 35 5.40 -9.12 -9.44
N PHE A 36 4.72 -9.82 -10.35
CA PHE A 36 4.69 -9.43 -11.76
C PHE A 36 3.98 -8.11 -12.00
N ASN A 37 2.92 -7.82 -11.23
CA ASN A 37 2.25 -6.53 -11.32
C ASN A 37 3.14 -5.38 -10.85
N ASP A 38 3.89 -5.56 -9.75
CA ASP A 38 4.76 -4.50 -9.23
C ASP A 38 6.04 -4.40 -10.06
N LEU A 39 6.54 -5.50 -10.64
CA LEU A 39 7.56 -5.45 -11.69
C LEU A 39 7.10 -4.54 -12.84
N SER A 40 5.87 -4.74 -13.35
CA SER A 40 5.30 -3.88 -14.41
C SER A 40 5.18 -2.41 -13.96
N SER A 41 4.65 -2.15 -12.75
CA SER A 41 4.41 -0.78 -12.29
C SER A 41 5.70 -0.01 -12.00
N GLU A 42 6.69 -0.70 -11.45
CA GLU A 42 7.91 -0.07 -10.99
C GLU A 42 8.99 0.04 -12.07
N MET A 43 8.76 -0.55 -13.25
CA MET A 43 9.48 -0.17 -14.48
C MET A 43 9.11 1.27 -14.91
N ILE A 44 7.88 1.70 -14.64
CA ILE A 44 7.33 2.98 -15.12
C ILE A 44 7.41 4.07 -14.05
N TYR A 45 7.02 3.77 -12.82
CA TYR A 45 6.83 4.79 -11.76
C TYR A 45 8.05 5.70 -11.58
N PRO A 46 9.29 5.20 -11.42
CA PRO A 46 10.45 6.06 -11.23
C PRO A 46 10.79 6.93 -12.43
N LEU A 47 10.28 6.59 -13.63
CA LEU A 47 10.49 7.36 -14.85
C LEU A 47 9.42 8.42 -15.12
N ILE A 48 8.29 8.42 -14.38
CA ILE A 48 7.21 9.39 -14.56
C ILE A 48 7.69 10.84 -14.39
N PRO A 49 8.46 11.21 -13.34
CA PRO A 49 8.95 12.58 -13.22
C PRO A 49 9.83 13.02 -14.40
N SER A 50 10.70 12.13 -14.86
CA SER A 50 11.54 12.38 -16.03
C SER A 50 10.70 12.48 -17.31
N PHE A 51 9.68 11.64 -17.50
CA PHE A 51 8.76 11.70 -18.62
C PHE A 51 7.97 13.03 -18.65
N VAL A 52 7.44 13.44 -17.51
CA VAL A 52 6.70 14.72 -17.36
C VAL A 52 7.59 15.91 -17.73
N LYS A 53 8.85 15.92 -17.25
CA LYS A 53 9.79 17.00 -17.46
C LYS A 53 10.39 16.99 -18.88
N SER A 54 10.95 15.86 -19.31
CA SER A 54 11.75 15.81 -20.54
C SER A 54 10.93 15.56 -21.81
N VAL A 55 9.79 14.85 -21.72
CA VAL A 55 8.96 14.51 -22.88
C VAL A 55 7.80 15.49 -23.04
N LEU A 56 7.18 15.91 -21.93
CA LEU A 56 6.04 16.83 -21.98
C LEU A 56 6.38 18.28 -21.65
N GLY A 57 7.60 18.57 -21.22
CA GLY A 57 8.05 19.93 -20.88
C GLY A 57 7.34 20.55 -19.67
N LEU A 58 6.76 19.72 -18.78
CA LEU A 58 5.93 20.18 -17.67
C LEU A 58 6.71 20.22 -16.35
N GLY A 59 6.35 21.18 -15.50
CA GLY A 59 7.03 21.44 -14.24
C GLY A 59 6.46 20.66 -13.03
N PRO A 60 7.03 20.91 -11.83
CA PRO A 60 6.71 20.19 -10.60
C PRO A 60 5.25 20.34 -10.15
N ALA A 61 4.59 21.45 -10.44
CA ALA A 61 3.17 21.63 -10.11
C ALA A 61 2.28 20.61 -10.82
N PHE A 62 2.55 20.31 -12.09
CA PHE A 62 1.83 19.29 -12.84
C PHE A 62 2.09 17.88 -12.30
N LEU A 63 3.32 17.59 -11.87
CA LEU A 63 3.66 16.33 -11.22
C LEU A 63 2.89 16.17 -9.90
N GLY A 64 2.79 17.22 -9.11
CA GLY A 64 2.01 17.24 -7.86
C GLY A 64 0.52 16.96 -8.08
N ILE A 65 -0.10 17.57 -9.10
CA ILE A 65 -1.49 17.33 -9.47
C ILE A 65 -1.66 15.89 -9.95
N LEU A 66 -0.79 15.42 -10.84
CA LEU A 66 -0.83 14.07 -11.41
C LEU A 66 -0.80 12.99 -10.32
N GLU A 67 0.21 13.03 -9.47
CA GLU A 67 0.40 12.01 -8.44
C GLU A 67 -0.56 12.19 -7.26
N GLY A 68 -0.92 13.44 -6.92
CA GLY A 68 -1.92 13.72 -5.90
C GLY A 68 -3.28 13.13 -6.25
N ILE A 69 -3.79 13.36 -7.48
CA ILE A 69 -5.04 12.76 -7.97
C ILE A 69 -4.90 11.24 -8.00
N ALA A 70 -3.78 10.73 -8.50
CA ALA A 70 -3.53 9.30 -8.63
C ALA A 70 -3.62 8.57 -7.28
N GLU A 71 -2.87 9.00 -6.26
CA GLU A 71 -2.82 8.32 -4.96
C GLU A 71 -4.09 8.53 -4.13
N SER A 72 -4.71 9.71 -4.21
CA SER A 72 -6.02 9.94 -3.56
C SER A 72 -7.11 9.04 -4.15
N THR A 73 -7.18 8.91 -5.48
CA THR A 73 -8.10 8.02 -6.17
C THR A 73 -7.93 6.58 -5.70
N ASN A 74 -6.69 6.07 -5.68
CA ASN A 74 -6.37 4.74 -5.20
C ASN A 74 -6.85 4.52 -3.75
N SER A 75 -6.57 5.46 -2.86
CA SER A 75 -6.90 5.36 -1.43
C SER A 75 -8.41 5.41 -1.17
N ILE A 76 -9.13 6.28 -1.85
CA ILE A 76 -10.59 6.41 -1.74
C ILE A 76 -11.29 5.16 -2.30
N LEU A 77 -10.87 4.69 -3.48
CA LEU A 77 -11.50 3.53 -4.12
C LEU A 77 -11.29 2.23 -3.35
N LYS A 78 -10.17 2.04 -2.63
CA LYS A 78 -9.98 0.88 -1.74
C LYS A 78 -11.11 0.72 -0.73
N LEU A 79 -11.62 1.83 -0.20
CA LEU A 79 -12.72 1.82 0.75
C LEU A 79 -14.01 1.29 0.11
N PHE A 80 -14.40 1.87 -1.04
CA PHE A 80 -15.63 1.50 -1.73
C PHE A 80 -15.59 0.07 -2.28
N THR A 81 -14.49 -0.32 -2.89
CA THR A 81 -14.36 -1.64 -3.51
C THR A 81 -14.29 -2.76 -2.47
N GLY A 82 -13.70 -2.51 -1.30
CA GLY A 82 -13.79 -3.42 -0.17
C GLY A 82 -15.23 -3.72 0.20
N TYR A 83 -16.03 -2.67 0.41
CA TYR A 83 -17.45 -2.78 0.74
C TYR A 83 -18.25 -3.53 -0.35
N PHE A 84 -18.09 -3.13 -1.62
CA PHE A 84 -18.83 -3.75 -2.73
C PHE A 84 -18.47 -5.22 -2.94
N SER A 85 -17.18 -5.56 -2.85
CA SER A 85 -16.72 -6.94 -3.01
C SER A 85 -17.26 -7.88 -1.92
N ASP A 86 -17.38 -7.37 -0.68
CA ASP A 86 -17.95 -8.11 0.45
C ASP A 86 -19.47 -8.27 0.30
N LYS A 87 -20.16 -7.23 -0.19
CA LYS A 87 -21.61 -7.27 -0.42
C LYS A 87 -21.98 -8.26 -1.52
N ILE A 88 -21.26 -8.25 -2.64
CA ILE A 88 -21.52 -9.11 -3.81
C ILE A 88 -20.96 -10.53 -3.58
N LYS A 89 -20.05 -10.73 -2.61
CA LYS A 89 -19.35 -12.00 -2.31
C LYS A 89 -18.54 -12.56 -3.50
N LYS A 90 -18.21 -11.74 -4.49
CA LYS A 90 -17.44 -12.12 -5.68
C LYS A 90 -16.15 -11.31 -5.73
N ARG A 91 -15.09 -11.73 -5.01
CA ARG A 91 -13.83 -10.99 -4.89
C ARG A 91 -12.94 -11.11 -6.13
N LYS A 92 -12.85 -12.32 -6.71
CA LYS A 92 -11.97 -12.58 -7.86
C LYS A 92 -12.29 -11.72 -9.10
N PRO A 93 -13.54 -11.53 -9.55
CA PRO A 93 -13.85 -10.64 -10.68
C PRO A 93 -13.40 -9.19 -10.48
N PHE A 94 -13.56 -8.64 -9.28
CA PHE A 94 -13.06 -7.29 -8.95
C PHE A 94 -11.53 -7.22 -9.04
N ALA A 95 -10.84 -8.21 -8.48
CA ALA A 95 -9.40 -8.26 -8.56
C ALA A 95 -8.92 -8.40 -10.02
N VAL A 96 -9.48 -9.33 -10.80
CA VAL A 96 -9.15 -9.51 -12.23
C VAL A 96 -9.40 -8.22 -13.02
N GLY A 97 -10.59 -7.61 -12.88
CA GLY A 97 -10.93 -6.36 -13.58
C GLY A 97 -9.97 -5.22 -13.23
N GLY A 98 -9.62 -5.07 -11.94
CA GLY A 98 -8.68 -4.04 -11.51
C GLY A 98 -7.24 -4.28 -12.02
N TYR A 99 -6.77 -5.53 -12.03
CA TYR A 99 -5.48 -5.89 -12.63
C TYR A 99 -5.48 -5.67 -14.13
N ALA A 100 -6.54 -6.09 -14.84
CA ALA A 100 -6.66 -5.91 -16.29
C ALA A 100 -6.66 -4.42 -16.66
N LEU A 101 -7.48 -3.60 -15.97
CA LEU A 101 -7.56 -2.16 -16.21
C LEU A 101 -6.21 -1.47 -16.02
N SER A 102 -5.52 -1.71 -14.87
CA SER A 102 -4.21 -1.11 -14.63
C SER A 102 -3.18 -1.54 -15.66
N ASN A 103 -3.06 -2.85 -15.92
CA ASN A 103 -1.99 -3.37 -16.79
C ASN A 103 -2.25 -3.11 -18.29
N LEU A 104 -3.49 -2.84 -18.70
CA LEU A 104 -3.81 -2.41 -20.05
C LEU A 104 -3.44 -0.92 -20.26
N LEU A 105 -3.79 -0.06 -19.30
CA LEU A 105 -3.64 1.39 -19.46
C LEU A 105 -2.24 1.90 -19.12
N ARG A 106 -1.54 1.24 -18.22
CA ARG A 106 -0.22 1.64 -17.75
C ARG A 106 0.84 1.74 -18.87
N PRO A 107 0.99 0.77 -19.77
CA PRO A 107 1.94 0.88 -20.90
C PRO A 107 1.60 2.05 -21.82
N LEU A 108 0.33 2.40 -21.98
CA LEU A 108 -0.12 3.50 -22.83
C LEU A 108 0.30 4.88 -22.32
N ILE A 109 0.72 4.99 -21.04
CA ILE A 109 1.29 6.22 -20.49
C ILE A 109 2.47 6.70 -21.33
N GLY A 110 3.29 5.79 -21.86
CA GLY A 110 4.40 6.11 -22.76
C GLY A 110 4.00 6.75 -24.10
N LEU A 111 2.74 6.61 -24.50
CA LEU A 111 2.19 7.18 -25.73
C LEU A 111 1.49 8.52 -25.50
N ALA A 112 1.43 9.00 -24.26
CA ALA A 112 0.79 10.27 -23.95
C ALA A 112 1.56 11.45 -24.56
N LYS A 113 0.88 12.21 -25.42
CA LYS A 113 1.43 13.40 -26.09
C LYS A 113 0.97 14.71 -25.43
N SER A 114 0.05 14.64 -24.48
CA SER A 114 -0.49 15.81 -23.79
C SER A 114 -0.74 15.52 -22.33
N TRP A 115 -0.80 16.59 -21.53
CA TRP A 115 -1.13 16.53 -20.11
C TRP A 115 -2.45 15.82 -19.81
N GLY A 116 -3.51 16.17 -20.54
CA GLY A 116 -4.83 15.58 -20.31
C GLY A 116 -4.86 14.07 -20.54
N VAL A 117 -4.17 13.57 -21.58
CA VAL A 117 -4.05 12.13 -21.86
C VAL A 117 -3.24 11.44 -20.77
N LEU A 118 -2.10 12.04 -20.35
CA LEU A 118 -1.29 11.49 -19.26
C LEU A 118 -2.10 11.39 -17.96
N LEU A 119 -2.81 12.47 -17.60
CA LEU A 119 -3.64 12.52 -16.39
C LEU A 119 -4.75 11.45 -16.44
N PHE A 120 -5.44 11.31 -17.56
CA PHE A 120 -6.48 10.30 -17.75
C PHE A 120 -5.94 8.88 -17.61
N LEU A 121 -4.83 8.57 -18.26
CA LEU A 121 -4.21 7.24 -18.19
C LEU A 121 -3.71 6.92 -16.79
N ARG A 122 -3.08 7.88 -16.11
CA ARG A 122 -2.58 7.72 -14.76
C ARG A 122 -3.72 7.57 -13.75
N PHE A 123 -4.76 8.40 -13.84
CA PHE A 123 -5.98 8.28 -13.04
C PHE A 123 -6.61 6.89 -13.22
N SER A 124 -6.78 6.45 -14.47
CA SER A 124 -7.43 5.17 -14.78
C SER A 124 -6.59 3.96 -14.31
N ASP A 125 -5.26 4.02 -14.40
CA ASP A 125 -4.37 3.01 -13.78
C ASP A 125 -4.61 2.93 -12.26
N ARG A 126 -4.76 4.07 -11.59
CA ARG A 126 -5.00 4.12 -10.14
C ARG A 126 -6.41 3.69 -9.75
N VAL A 127 -7.39 3.92 -10.60
CA VAL A 127 -8.74 3.32 -10.46
C VAL A 127 -8.62 1.79 -10.46
N GLY A 128 -7.90 1.21 -11.41
CA GLY A 128 -7.65 -0.23 -11.44
C GLY A 128 -6.95 -0.73 -10.17
N LYS A 129 -5.93 0.00 -9.68
CA LYS A 129 -5.24 -0.32 -8.41
C LYS A 129 -6.19 -0.28 -7.22
N GLY A 130 -7.04 0.73 -7.11
CA GLY A 130 -8.06 0.87 -6.05
C GLY A 130 -9.07 -0.27 -6.07
N ILE A 131 -9.55 -0.66 -7.28
CA ILE A 131 -10.52 -1.74 -7.46
C ILE A 131 -9.96 -3.09 -7.01
N ARG A 132 -8.70 -3.41 -7.29
CA ARG A 132 -8.12 -4.74 -7.03
C ARG A 132 -7.61 -4.94 -5.61
N THR A 133 -7.15 -3.87 -4.94
CA THR A 133 -6.35 -4.02 -3.70
C THR A 133 -7.15 -4.64 -2.55
N SER A 134 -8.31 -4.08 -2.20
CA SER A 134 -9.13 -4.61 -1.09
C SER A 134 -9.68 -6.02 -1.36
N PRO A 135 -10.22 -6.35 -2.55
CA PRO A 135 -10.63 -7.71 -2.87
C PRO A 135 -9.48 -8.73 -2.83
N ARG A 136 -8.28 -8.36 -3.32
CA ARG A 136 -7.07 -9.20 -3.24
C ARG A 136 -6.70 -9.51 -1.79
N ASP A 137 -6.63 -8.48 -0.95
CA ASP A 137 -6.25 -8.63 0.45
C ASP A 137 -7.28 -9.51 1.21
N ALA A 138 -8.56 -9.34 0.90
CA ALA A 138 -9.61 -10.21 1.42
C ALA A 138 -9.47 -11.68 0.96
N MET A 139 -9.06 -11.91 -0.30
CA MET A 139 -8.78 -13.27 -0.80
C MET A 139 -7.58 -13.90 -0.08
N ILE A 140 -6.51 -13.14 0.19
CA ILE A 140 -5.36 -13.62 0.98
C ILE A 140 -5.83 -14.07 2.37
N ALA A 141 -6.67 -13.26 3.04
CA ALA A 141 -7.22 -13.61 4.33
C ALA A 141 -8.09 -14.87 4.29
N ASP A 142 -8.90 -15.06 3.22
CA ASP A 142 -9.77 -16.23 3.04
C ASP A 142 -8.99 -17.53 2.81
N PHE A 143 -7.91 -17.47 2.03
CA PHE A 143 -7.06 -18.63 1.75
C PHE A 143 -6.08 -18.95 2.89
N SER A 144 -5.95 -18.06 3.88
CA SER A 144 -4.98 -18.22 4.97
C SER A 144 -5.65 -18.68 6.26
N PRO A 145 -5.14 -19.74 6.94
CA PRO A 145 -5.53 -20.04 8.31
C PRO A 145 -5.25 -18.85 9.24
N VAL A 146 -6.11 -18.65 10.25
CA VAL A 146 -6.01 -17.50 11.17
C VAL A 146 -4.61 -17.35 11.77
N ASN A 147 -4.00 -18.46 12.18
CA ASN A 147 -2.65 -18.52 12.76
C ASN A 147 -1.50 -18.34 11.75
N ARG A 148 -1.78 -18.22 10.44
CA ARG A 148 -0.80 -18.02 9.36
C ARG A 148 -1.09 -16.78 8.50
N ARG A 149 -2.06 -15.96 8.86
CA ARG A 149 -2.39 -14.73 8.13
C ARG A 149 -1.20 -13.77 8.07
N GLY A 150 -0.47 -13.62 9.18
CA GLY A 150 0.75 -12.80 9.21
C GLY A 150 1.77 -13.25 8.16
N PHE A 151 2.02 -14.56 8.06
CA PHE A 151 2.90 -15.11 7.02
C PHE A 151 2.38 -14.81 5.61
N ALA A 152 1.09 -15.00 5.35
CA ALA A 152 0.51 -14.82 4.01
C ALA A 152 0.58 -13.35 3.54
N PHE A 153 0.28 -12.39 4.42
CA PHE A 153 0.42 -10.97 4.11
C PHE A 153 1.89 -10.55 4.02
N GLY A 154 2.75 -11.07 4.90
CA GLY A 154 4.20 -10.82 4.84
C GLY A 154 4.82 -11.35 3.55
N PHE A 155 4.46 -12.56 3.13
CA PHE A 155 4.90 -13.14 1.87
C PHE A 155 4.44 -12.29 0.67
N GLN A 156 3.17 -11.88 0.64
CA GLN A 156 2.65 -11.01 -0.43
C GLN A 156 3.39 -9.67 -0.48
N ARG A 157 3.66 -9.03 0.68
CA ARG A 157 4.45 -7.79 0.74
C ARG A 157 5.90 -7.98 0.28
N SER A 158 6.51 -9.10 0.63
CA SER A 158 7.85 -9.41 0.12
C SER A 158 7.85 -9.54 -1.40
N MET A 159 6.81 -10.15 -1.98
CA MET A 159 6.67 -10.25 -3.44
C MET A 159 6.45 -8.87 -4.09
N ASP A 160 5.67 -7.96 -3.47
CA ASP A 160 5.53 -6.57 -3.91
C ASP A 160 6.92 -5.88 -3.99
N HIS A 161 7.71 -5.95 -2.91
CA HIS A 161 9.04 -5.32 -2.87
C HIS A 161 10.05 -5.95 -3.83
N ILE A 162 10.04 -7.29 -3.96
CA ILE A 162 10.90 -7.99 -4.94
C ILE A 162 10.52 -7.55 -6.36
N GLY A 163 9.22 -7.50 -6.67
CA GLY A 163 8.71 -7.00 -7.94
C GLY A 163 9.15 -5.56 -8.21
N ALA A 164 9.09 -4.69 -7.19
CA ALA A 164 9.51 -3.31 -7.30
C ALA A 164 11.01 -3.17 -7.58
N VAL A 165 11.85 -3.93 -6.88
CA VAL A 165 13.32 -3.95 -7.13
C VAL A 165 13.60 -4.46 -8.54
N LEU A 166 13.02 -5.60 -8.93
CA LEU A 166 13.24 -6.19 -10.25
C LEU A 166 12.76 -5.26 -11.37
N GLY A 167 11.59 -4.62 -11.22
CA GLY A 167 11.05 -3.69 -12.20
C GLY A 167 11.94 -2.47 -12.41
N SER A 168 12.32 -1.83 -11.30
CA SER A 168 13.21 -0.67 -11.32
C SER A 168 14.60 -1.01 -11.88
N MET A 169 15.16 -2.15 -11.49
CA MET A 169 16.44 -2.64 -12.03
C MET A 169 16.34 -2.93 -13.51
N THR A 170 15.27 -3.59 -13.96
CA THR A 170 15.04 -3.85 -15.39
C THR A 170 14.98 -2.55 -16.19
N ALA A 171 14.24 -1.54 -15.72
CA ALA A 171 14.19 -0.24 -16.37
C ALA A 171 15.56 0.44 -16.41
N SER A 172 16.33 0.40 -15.32
CA SER A 172 17.68 0.94 -15.25
C SER A 172 18.62 0.27 -16.23
N LEU A 173 18.62 -1.08 -16.28
CA LEU A 173 19.48 -1.87 -17.18
C LEU A 173 19.13 -1.62 -18.67
N LEU A 174 17.84 -1.56 -19.00
CA LEU A 174 17.40 -1.25 -20.36
C LEU A 174 17.87 0.14 -20.82
N LEU A 175 17.77 1.13 -19.93
CA LEU A 175 18.26 2.50 -20.22
C LEU A 175 19.78 2.56 -20.35
N TYR A 176 20.51 1.84 -19.50
CA TYR A 176 21.98 1.93 -19.44
C TYR A 176 22.66 1.16 -20.56
N PHE A 177 22.28 -0.10 -20.77
CA PHE A 177 22.96 -0.98 -21.74
C PHE A 177 22.39 -0.90 -23.16
N PHE A 178 21.09 -0.67 -23.28
CA PHE A 178 20.40 -0.71 -24.58
C PHE A 178 19.97 0.66 -25.08
N THR A 179 20.22 1.72 -24.30
CA THR A 179 19.83 3.12 -24.63
C THR A 179 18.39 3.27 -25.11
N VAL A 180 17.50 2.44 -24.55
CA VAL A 180 16.09 2.37 -24.94
C VAL A 180 15.38 3.66 -24.49
N GLU A 181 14.50 4.19 -25.33
CA GLU A 181 13.67 5.35 -24.95
C GLU A 181 12.71 5.02 -23.79
N ILE A 182 12.41 6.02 -22.96
CA ILE A 182 11.44 5.90 -21.83
C ILE A 182 10.11 5.30 -22.32
N LYS A 183 9.61 5.75 -23.49
CA LYS A 183 8.36 5.25 -24.09
C LYS A 183 8.38 3.75 -24.33
N THR A 184 9.48 3.22 -24.81
CA THR A 184 9.64 1.79 -25.08
C THR A 184 9.66 0.98 -23.78
N ILE A 185 10.29 1.49 -22.71
CA ILE A 185 10.24 0.83 -21.39
C ILE A 185 8.80 0.73 -20.88
N PHE A 186 8.02 1.79 -21.08
CA PHE A 186 6.60 1.78 -20.70
C PHE A 186 5.83 0.70 -21.47
N LEU A 187 6.08 0.53 -22.76
CA LEU A 187 5.47 -0.54 -23.56
C LEU A 187 5.94 -1.94 -23.13
N ILE A 188 7.25 -2.12 -22.86
CA ILE A 188 7.81 -3.40 -22.38
C ILE A 188 7.17 -3.81 -21.05
N SER A 189 6.78 -2.87 -20.21
CA SER A 189 6.10 -3.15 -18.93
C SER A 189 4.76 -3.89 -19.09
N ALA A 190 4.19 -3.91 -20.31
CA ALA A 190 3.01 -4.71 -20.63
C ALA A 190 3.26 -6.21 -20.43
N VAL A 191 4.47 -6.70 -20.71
CA VAL A 191 4.80 -8.12 -20.62
C VAL A 191 4.57 -8.67 -19.21
N PRO A 192 5.23 -8.17 -18.14
CA PRO A 192 4.95 -8.61 -16.79
C PRO A 192 3.50 -8.29 -16.36
N GLY A 193 2.92 -7.21 -16.87
CA GLY A 193 1.51 -6.86 -16.60
C GLY A 193 0.54 -7.92 -17.10
N VAL A 194 0.71 -8.41 -18.32
CA VAL A 194 -0.09 -9.49 -18.91
C VAL A 194 0.10 -10.79 -18.10
N ILE A 195 1.33 -11.12 -17.74
CA ILE A 195 1.62 -12.30 -16.91
C ILE A 195 0.85 -12.22 -15.59
N ALA A 196 0.84 -11.05 -14.92
CA ALA A 196 0.09 -10.85 -13.68
C ALA A 196 -1.42 -11.11 -13.86
N VAL A 197 -2.01 -10.60 -14.95
CA VAL A 197 -3.44 -10.81 -15.26
C VAL A 197 -3.73 -12.29 -15.54
N LEU A 198 -2.91 -12.97 -16.34
CA LEU A 198 -3.08 -14.40 -16.64
C LEU A 198 -2.95 -15.25 -15.39
N LEU A 199 -1.96 -14.98 -14.52
CA LEU A 199 -1.82 -15.67 -13.23
C LEU A 199 -3.05 -15.43 -12.34
N MET A 200 -3.63 -14.23 -12.34
CA MET A 200 -4.82 -13.93 -11.57
C MET A 200 -6.06 -14.68 -12.10
N ILE A 201 -6.20 -14.79 -13.43
CA ILE A 201 -7.31 -15.49 -14.06
C ILE A 201 -7.20 -17.01 -13.85
N PHE A 202 -6.05 -17.59 -14.17
CA PHE A 202 -5.88 -19.05 -14.24
C PHE A 202 -5.25 -19.67 -12.98
N GLY A 203 -4.36 -18.93 -12.29
CA GLY A 203 -3.62 -19.43 -11.13
C GLY A 203 -4.37 -19.33 -9.82
N VAL A 204 -5.19 -18.29 -9.63
CA VAL A 204 -5.90 -18.03 -8.38
C VAL A 204 -7.30 -18.59 -8.42
N ARG A 205 -7.70 -19.29 -7.36
CA ARG A 205 -9.06 -19.84 -7.24
C ARG A 205 -10.08 -18.75 -6.87
N SER A 206 -11.36 -18.99 -7.19
CA SER A 206 -12.46 -18.17 -6.71
C SER A 206 -12.80 -18.55 -5.27
N THR A 207 -13.06 -17.54 -4.42
CA THR A 207 -13.58 -17.74 -3.06
C THR A 207 -15.10 -17.98 -3.06
N TYR A 208 -15.75 -17.84 -4.22
CA TYR A 208 -17.20 -18.02 -4.38
C TYR A 208 -17.58 -19.49 -4.17
N GLY A 209 -18.49 -19.74 -3.24
CA GLY A 209 -18.95 -21.10 -2.89
C GLY A 209 -18.48 -21.59 -1.53
N ARG A 210 -17.48 -20.98 -0.88
CA ARG A 210 -16.98 -21.41 0.43
C ARG A 210 -18.03 -21.23 1.53
N ASP A 211 -18.82 -20.17 1.47
CA ASP A 211 -19.93 -19.88 2.40
C ASP A 211 -21.05 -20.95 2.29
N ASN A 212 -21.28 -21.53 1.11
CA ASN A 212 -22.25 -22.59 0.91
C ASN A 212 -21.83 -23.91 1.56
N PHE A 213 -20.54 -24.20 1.62
CA PHE A 213 -20.01 -25.39 2.31
C PHE A 213 -20.09 -25.25 3.84
N ILE A 214 -19.98 -24.05 4.37
CA ILE A 214 -20.17 -23.76 5.80
C ILE A 214 -21.67 -23.84 6.15
N LYS A 215 -22.55 -23.28 5.32
CA LYS A 215 -24.01 -23.34 5.51
C LYS A 215 -24.57 -24.75 5.39
N ASN A 216 -23.99 -25.60 4.53
CA ASN A 216 -24.44 -26.97 4.31
C ASN A 216 -23.79 -27.99 5.28
N GLY A 217 -23.15 -27.54 6.37
CA GLY A 217 -22.62 -28.41 7.42
C GLY A 217 -21.41 -29.28 7.00
N VAL A 218 -20.86 -29.08 5.80
CA VAL A 218 -19.70 -29.83 5.28
C VAL A 218 -18.39 -29.44 5.96
N ILE A 219 -18.35 -28.22 6.52
CA ILE A 219 -17.21 -27.71 7.31
C ILE A 219 -17.76 -27.24 8.66
N SER A 220 -17.33 -27.89 9.76
CA SER A 220 -17.77 -27.54 11.11
C SER A 220 -17.37 -26.11 11.46
N PRO A 221 -18.32 -25.25 11.90
CA PRO A 221 -18.05 -23.86 12.30
C PRO A 221 -17.08 -23.73 13.46
N LYS A 222 -16.91 -24.78 14.27
CA LYS A 222 -16.05 -24.78 15.48
C LYS A 222 -14.55 -24.65 15.21
N LYS A 223 -14.08 -24.78 13.98
CA LYS A 223 -12.65 -24.64 13.62
C LYS A 223 -12.29 -23.29 13.03
N TYR A 224 -13.26 -22.46 12.72
CA TYR A 224 -13.11 -21.09 12.33
C TYR A 224 -13.88 -20.23 13.34
N ASN A 225 -13.19 -19.78 14.39
CA ASN A 225 -13.64 -18.60 15.12
C ASN A 225 -13.58 -17.42 14.15
N VAL A 226 -14.52 -17.38 13.19
CA VAL A 226 -15.06 -16.13 12.74
C VAL A 226 -15.69 -15.57 14.00
N VAL A 227 -15.11 -14.50 14.51
CA VAL A 227 -15.81 -13.66 15.48
C VAL A 227 -16.99 -13.07 14.69
N ASN A 228 -18.04 -13.91 14.53
CA ASN A 228 -19.38 -13.47 14.18
C ASN A 228 -19.96 -12.79 15.45
N ASN A 229 -19.38 -11.68 15.87
CA ASN A 229 -20.17 -10.65 16.48
C ASN A 229 -20.86 -9.88 15.34
N SER A 230 -21.64 -10.61 14.55
CA SER A 230 -22.75 -10.05 13.82
C SER A 230 -23.89 -9.85 14.81
N THR A 231 -23.81 -8.82 15.65
CA THR A 231 -24.97 -7.96 15.77
C THR A 231 -25.33 -7.58 14.36
N GLU A 232 -26.53 -7.95 13.92
CA GLU A 232 -27.18 -7.50 12.69
C GLU A 232 -27.37 -5.98 12.75
N GLY A 233 -26.27 -5.23 12.74
CA GLY A 233 -26.22 -3.80 12.55
C GLY A 233 -26.13 -3.56 11.04
N LYS A 234 -27.18 -2.93 10.48
CA LYS A 234 -27.29 -2.42 9.12
C LYS A 234 -25.90 -2.15 8.51
N LYS A 235 -25.45 -3.01 7.57
CA LYS A 235 -24.23 -2.84 6.77
C LYS A 235 -24.41 -1.61 5.86
N GLY A 236 -24.25 -0.43 6.44
CA GLY A 236 -24.26 0.84 5.72
C GLY A 236 -22.85 1.22 5.28
N ILE A 237 -22.74 1.95 4.17
CA ILE A 237 -21.55 2.74 3.81
C ILE A 237 -21.12 3.49 5.07
N LEU A 238 -19.78 3.58 5.34
CA LEU A 238 -19.21 4.36 6.43
C LEU A 238 -19.95 5.70 6.58
N ARG A 239 -20.63 5.89 7.70
CA ARG A 239 -21.32 7.15 7.99
C ARG A 239 -20.38 8.02 8.81
N PHE A 240 -20.43 9.32 8.62
CA PHE A 240 -19.69 10.28 9.46
C PHE A 240 -20.02 10.11 10.97
N SER A 241 -21.23 9.62 11.27
CA SER A 241 -21.61 9.25 12.65
C SER A 241 -20.73 8.14 13.24
N ASP A 242 -20.14 7.28 12.41
CA ASP A 242 -19.29 6.19 12.88
C ASP A 242 -17.90 6.68 13.31
N PHE A 243 -17.47 7.83 12.77
CA PHE A 243 -16.26 8.52 13.23
C PHE A 243 -16.32 8.90 14.72
N LYS A 244 -17.48 9.40 15.18
CA LYS A 244 -17.67 9.73 16.59
C LYS A 244 -17.57 8.51 17.50
N LYS A 245 -17.95 7.32 17.03
CA LYS A 245 -17.91 6.06 17.78
C LYS A 245 -16.48 5.51 17.99
N LEU A 246 -15.51 5.98 17.22
CA LEU A 246 -14.11 5.53 17.32
C LEU A 246 -13.37 6.15 18.53
N GLY A 247 -13.98 7.14 19.18
CA GLY A 247 -13.44 7.75 20.39
C GLY A 247 -12.45 8.90 20.12
N LYS A 248 -12.35 9.79 21.12
CA LYS A 248 -11.60 11.06 21.02
C LYS A 248 -10.11 10.85 20.71
N ARG A 249 -9.47 9.84 21.33
CA ARG A 249 -8.03 9.57 21.13
C ARG A 249 -7.72 9.11 19.72
N PHE A 250 -8.55 8.22 19.19
CA PHE A 250 -8.44 7.75 17.82
C PHE A 250 -8.61 8.89 16.81
N ASN A 251 -9.66 9.69 16.97
CA ASN A 251 -9.96 10.82 16.08
C ASN A 251 -8.85 11.86 16.10
N LEU A 252 -8.28 12.15 17.28
CA LEU A 252 -7.15 13.08 17.40
C LEU A 252 -5.89 12.53 16.72
N TYR A 253 -5.62 11.22 16.83
CA TYR A 253 -4.54 10.59 16.10
C TYR A 253 -4.72 10.73 14.57
N LEU A 254 -5.94 10.53 14.05
CA LEU A 254 -6.22 10.72 12.62
C LEU A 254 -5.99 12.18 12.17
N VAL A 255 -6.36 13.16 12.99
CA VAL A 255 -6.07 14.59 12.70
C VAL A 255 -4.56 14.82 12.62
N ILE A 256 -3.79 14.30 13.58
CA ILE A 256 -2.33 14.42 13.58
C ILE A 256 -1.73 13.73 12.35
N LEU A 257 -2.24 12.57 11.97
CA LEU A 257 -1.82 11.85 10.77
C LEU A 257 -2.12 12.64 9.48
N VAL A 258 -3.28 13.29 9.39
CA VAL A 258 -3.62 14.19 8.27
C VAL A 258 -2.62 15.33 8.20
N ILE A 259 -2.27 15.97 9.32
CA ILE A 259 -1.26 17.04 9.36
C ILE A 259 0.10 16.51 8.88
N PHE A 260 0.55 15.36 9.38
CA PHE A 260 1.79 14.74 8.91
C PHE A 260 1.74 14.47 7.39
N THR A 261 0.64 13.91 6.91
CA THR A 261 0.47 13.58 5.48
C THR A 261 0.45 14.83 4.60
N LEU A 262 -0.05 15.98 5.10
CA LEU A 262 0.05 17.25 4.38
C LEU A 262 1.52 17.70 4.17
N GLY A 263 2.42 17.33 5.06
CA GLY A 263 3.86 17.52 4.88
C GLY A 263 4.54 16.42 4.06
N ASN A 264 3.87 15.27 3.88
CA ASN A 264 4.40 14.10 3.19
C ASN A 264 3.84 14.03 1.76
N SER A 265 4.51 14.71 0.84
CA SER A 265 4.17 14.70 -0.59
C SER A 265 4.51 13.36 -1.26
N THR A 266 4.11 13.21 -2.53
CA THR A 266 4.47 12.03 -3.32
C THR A 266 5.99 11.84 -3.43
N ASP A 267 6.44 10.59 -3.33
CA ASP A 267 7.86 10.20 -3.49
C ASP A 267 8.42 10.57 -4.88
N ALA A 268 7.55 10.86 -5.85
CA ALA A 268 7.95 11.31 -7.19
C ALA A 268 8.78 12.60 -7.18
N PHE A 269 8.62 13.47 -6.16
CA PHE A 269 9.43 14.67 -6.00
C PHE A 269 10.88 14.38 -5.60
N LEU A 270 11.14 13.31 -4.87
CA LEU A 270 12.50 12.85 -4.56
C LEU A 270 13.24 12.47 -5.86
N LEU A 271 12.54 11.76 -6.75
CA LEU A 271 13.06 11.35 -8.06
C LEU A 271 13.23 12.57 -8.99
N LEU A 272 12.30 13.54 -8.93
CA LEU A 272 12.43 14.80 -9.66
C LEU A 272 13.68 15.58 -9.20
N ARG A 273 13.92 15.64 -7.88
CA ARG A 273 15.13 16.28 -7.31
C ARG A 273 16.40 15.60 -7.79
N ALA A 274 16.44 14.27 -7.80
CA ALA A 274 17.57 13.54 -8.36
C ALA A 274 17.78 13.88 -9.86
N SER A 275 16.71 13.92 -10.65
CA SER A 275 16.79 14.34 -12.06
C SER A 275 17.35 15.76 -12.23
N GLU A 276 16.97 16.70 -11.35
CA GLU A 276 17.49 18.09 -11.39
C GLU A 276 18.95 18.21 -11.00
N LEU A 277 19.47 17.30 -10.18
CA LEU A 277 20.89 17.20 -9.85
C LEU A 277 21.74 16.60 -10.98
N GLY A 278 21.13 16.34 -12.15
CA GLY A 278 21.83 15.86 -13.32
C GLY A 278 22.20 14.38 -13.26
N TYR A 279 21.43 13.57 -12.52
CA TYR A 279 21.53 12.11 -12.66
C TYR A 279 21.15 11.68 -14.07
N GLN A 280 21.88 10.73 -14.60
CA GLN A 280 21.47 10.06 -15.84
C GLN A 280 20.08 9.40 -15.63
N ILE A 281 19.26 9.40 -16.67
CA ILE A 281 17.90 8.83 -16.61
C ILE A 281 17.93 7.37 -16.13
N ALA A 282 18.95 6.61 -16.50
CA ALA A 282 19.16 5.23 -16.05
C ALA A 282 19.39 5.09 -14.53
N ALA A 283 19.95 6.11 -13.87
CA ALA A 283 20.21 6.09 -12.44
C ALA A 283 18.95 6.34 -11.60
N ILE A 284 17.91 6.94 -12.17
CA ILE A 284 16.66 7.26 -11.43
C ILE A 284 15.93 5.99 -10.97
N PRO A 285 15.66 4.98 -11.83
CA PRO A 285 15.09 3.71 -11.37
C PRO A 285 16.03 2.94 -10.42
N PHE A 286 17.34 3.09 -10.54
CA PHE A 286 18.29 2.47 -9.61
C PHE A 286 18.18 3.05 -8.20
N LEU A 287 18.06 4.37 -8.05
CA LEU A 287 17.77 5.02 -6.76
C LEU A 287 16.47 4.49 -6.15
N TRP A 288 15.47 4.27 -6.97
CA TRP A 288 14.18 3.72 -6.54
C TRP A 288 14.31 2.27 -6.07
N ALA A 289 15.11 1.45 -6.76
CA ALA A 289 15.43 0.09 -6.32
C ALA A 289 16.12 0.08 -4.94
N ILE A 290 17.10 0.97 -4.72
CA ILE A 290 17.79 1.15 -3.42
C ILE A 290 16.76 1.45 -2.32
N LEU A 291 15.83 2.36 -2.57
CA LEU A 291 14.76 2.68 -1.62
C LEU A 291 13.92 1.44 -1.27
N HIS A 292 13.51 0.65 -2.26
CA HIS A 292 12.71 -0.55 -2.02
C HIS A 292 13.47 -1.65 -1.26
N ILE A 293 14.77 -1.81 -1.52
CA ILE A 293 15.64 -2.70 -0.74
C ILE A 293 15.69 -2.21 0.71
N SER A 294 15.94 -0.92 0.91
CA SER A 294 15.97 -0.31 2.23
C SER A 294 14.63 -0.49 2.98
N LYS A 295 13.50 -0.19 2.32
CA LYS A 295 12.15 -0.44 2.87
C LYS A 295 11.99 -1.90 3.32
N ALA A 296 12.35 -2.85 2.46
CA ALA A 296 12.19 -4.27 2.76
C ALA A 296 12.99 -4.70 4.01
N VAL A 297 14.24 -4.25 4.13
CA VAL A 297 15.11 -4.55 5.28
C VAL A 297 14.56 -3.92 6.56
N PHE A 298 14.26 -2.62 6.52
CA PHE A 298 13.88 -1.89 7.73
C PHE A 298 12.44 -2.15 8.18
N CYS A 299 11.51 -2.55 7.29
CA CYS A 299 10.16 -2.93 7.70
C CYS A 299 10.13 -4.16 8.61
N VAL A 300 10.99 -5.15 8.35
CA VAL A 300 11.12 -6.34 9.20
C VAL A 300 11.66 -5.96 10.57
N LEU A 301 12.72 -5.15 10.61
CA LEU A 301 13.37 -4.70 11.85
C LEU A 301 12.44 -3.79 12.67
N GLY A 302 11.79 -2.83 12.02
CA GLY A 302 10.90 -1.85 12.64
C GLY A 302 9.66 -2.49 13.27
N GLY A 303 9.05 -3.46 12.60
CA GLY A 303 7.92 -4.22 13.14
C GLY A 303 8.27 -4.93 14.45
N HIS A 304 9.39 -5.65 14.47
CA HIS A 304 9.86 -6.35 15.67
C HIS A 304 10.25 -5.40 16.81
N LEU A 305 10.91 -4.28 16.47
CA LEU A 305 11.37 -3.30 17.45
C LEU A 305 10.17 -2.55 18.07
N SER A 306 9.11 -2.30 17.30
CA SER A 306 7.91 -1.61 17.78
C SER A 306 7.16 -2.36 18.88
N ASP A 307 7.25 -3.69 18.90
CA ASP A 307 6.66 -4.53 19.96
C ASP A 307 7.40 -4.36 21.29
N LYS A 308 8.70 -4.00 21.27
CA LYS A 308 9.53 -3.82 22.46
C LYS A 308 9.55 -2.39 22.98
N ILE A 309 9.71 -1.41 22.09
CA ILE A 309 9.89 0.02 22.44
C ILE A 309 8.55 0.76 22.54
N GLY A 310 7.53 0.23 21.84
CA GLY A 310 6.19 0.84 21.80
C GLY A 310 5.92 1.62 20.51
N ARG A 311 4.66 1.56 20.05
CA ARG A 311 4.22 2.09 18.73
C ARG A 311 4.49 3.59 18.59
N LYS A 312 4.16 4.37 19.61
CA LYS A 312 4.29 5.83 19.58
C LYS A 312 5.73 6.29 19.39
N ILE A 313 6.67 5.70 20.12
CA ILE A 313 8.09 6.07 20.03
C ILE A 313 8.62 5.72 18.64
N MET A 314 8.26 4.56 18.10
CA MET A 314 8.68 4.15 16.76
C MET A 314 8.17 5.11 15.67
N ILE A 315 6.89 5.52 15.74
CA ILE A 315 6.33 6.49 14.79
C ILE A 315 7.04 7.85 14.90
N LEU A 316 7.27 8.34 16.12
CA LEU A 316 8.01 9.59 16.34
C LEU A 316 9.44 9.51 15.79
N SER A 317 10.14 8.39 16.02
CA SER A 317 11.48 8.16 15.46
C SER A 317 11.44 8.14 13.93
N GLY A 318 10.43 7.50 13.33
CA GLY A 318 10.26 7.49 11.88
C GLY A 318 9.98 8.90 11.32
N TRP A 319 9.10 9.67 11.93
CA TRP A 319 8.81 11.05 11.52
C TRP A 319 10.01 11.97 11.71
N PHE A 320 10.85 11.73 12.71
CA PHE A 320 12.12 12.44 12.87
C PHE A 320 13.12 12.08 11.75
N VAL A 321 13.22 10.80 11.38
CA VAL A 321 14.03 10.36 10.22
C VAL A 321 13.52 11.02 8.94
N TYR A 322 12.18 11.09 8.75
CA TYR A 322 11.56 11.80 7.64
C TYR A 322 11.98 13.27 7.60
N PHE A 323 11.88 13.98 8.72
CA PHE A 323 12.31 15.37 8.87
C PHE A 323 13.76 15.56 8.43
N LEU A 324 14.69 14.74 8.96
CA LEU A 324 16.11 14.82 8.59
C LEU A 324 16.34 14.54 7.10
N THR A 325 15.61 13.58 6.53
CA THR A 325 15.69 13.25 5.10
C THR A 325 15.25 14.41 4.23
N TYR A 326 14.15 15.07 4.59
CA TYR A 326 13.65 16.23 3.84
C TYR A 326 14.58 17.45 3.97
N LEU A 327 15.20 17.66 5.15
CA LEU A 327 16.28 18.64 5.28
C LEU A 327 17.48 18.29 4.39
N GLY A 328 17.84 17.01 4.33
CA GLY A 328 18.90 16.55 3.43
C GLY A 328 18.60 16.86 1.96
N PHE A 329 17.39 16.57 1.48
CA PHE A 329 16.98 16.91 0.11
C PHE A 329 16.91 18.42 -0.17
N ALA A 330 16.67 19.24 0.86
CA ALA A 330 16.69 20.70 0.73
C ALA A 330 18.11 21.27 0.58
N TYR A 331 19.10 20.70 1.28
CA TYR A 331 20.42 21.32 1.40
C TYR A 331 21.55 20.55 0.70
N PHE A 332 21.39 19.25 0.44
CA PHE A 332 22.46 18.46 -0.18
C PHE A 332 22.34 18.46 -1.69
N ASP A 333 23.39 18.97 -2.34
CA ASP A 333 23.51 19.00 -3.81
C ASP A 333 24.50 17.95 -4.36
N LYS A 334 25.27 17.29 -3.46
CA LYS A 334 26.25 16.26 -3.87
C LYS A 334 25.55 14.94 -4.19
N ARG A 335 25.79 14.39 -5.39
CA ARG A 335 25.12 13.19 -5.88
C ARG A 335 25.23 11.99 -4.93
N TYR A 336 26.40 11.69 -4.38
CA TYR A 336 26.57 10.53 -3.48
C TYR A 336 25.70 10.62 -2.21
N LEU A 337 25.40 11.83 -1.71
CA LEU A 337 24.53 12.02 -0.56
C LEU A 337 23.07 11.65 -0.86
N ILE A 338 22.63 11.79 -2.11
CA ILE A 338 21.28 11.40 -2.52
C ILE A 338 21.06 9.90 -2.37
N TYR A 339 22.05 9.05 -2.70
CA TYR A 339 21.96 7.61 -2.44
C TYR A 339 21.74 7.32 -0.95
N ILE A 340 22.49 8.01 -0.09
CA ILE A 340 22.35 7.88 1.38
C ILE A 340 20.95 8.32 1.81
N LEU A 341 20.44 9.43 1.27
CA LEU A 341 19.09 9.91 1.59
C LEU A 341 18.00 8.92 1.19
N PHE A 342 18.12 8.24 0.05
CA PHE A 342 17.17 7.18 -0.34
C PHE A 342 17.21 5.98 0.61
N ILE A 343 18.38 5.59 1.12
CA ILE A 343 18.52 4.54 2.13
C ILE A 343 17.86 4.99 3.45
N VAL A 344 18.17 6.21 3.92
CA VAL A 344 17.61 6.78 5.16
C VAL A 344 16.10 6.96 5.05
N TYR A 345 15.61 7.35 3.87
CA TYR A 345 14.17 7.44 3.63
C TYR A 345 13.47 6.08 3.71
N GLY A 346 14.13 5.00 3.28
CA GLY A 346 13.65 3.64 3.49
C GLY A 346 13.52 3.25 4.98
N LEU A 347 14.43 3.75 5.83
CA LEU A 347 14.33 3.58 7.28
C LEU A 347 13.06 4.24 7.85
N TYR A 348 12.69 5.46 7.38
CA TYR A 348 11.42 6.10 7.76
C TYR A 348 10.23 5.14 7.54
N PHE A 349 10.10 4.55 6.34
CA PHE A 349 9.05 3.59 6.05
C PHE A 349 9.09 2.37 6.98
N GLY A 350 10.29 1.85 7.25
CA GLY A 350 10.47 0.72 8.16
C GLY A 350 9.97 1.01 9.57
N LEU A 351 10.15 2.23 10.05
CA LEU A 351 9.73 2.66 11.39
C LEU A 351 8.24 3.03 11.47
N THR A 352 7.56 3.29 10.34
CA THR A 352 6.19 3.84 10.34
C THR A 352 5.16 2.91 9.70
N GLU A 353 5.37 2.36 8.51
CA GLU A 353 4.32 1.74 7.69
C GLU A 353 3.57 0.60 8.38
N GLY A 354 4.28 -0.34 8.99
CA GLY A 354 3.67 -1.44 9.74
C GLY A 354 3.20 -1.01 11.13
N VAL A 355 3.93 -0.09 11.75
CA VAL A 355 3.72 0.35 13.13
C VAL A 355 2.46 1.22 13.26
N GLU A 356 2.19 2.11 12.28
CA GLU A 356 0.97 2.91 12.24
C GLU A 356 -0.27 2.03 12.14
N ARG A 357 -0.25 1.01 11.28
CA ARG A 357 -1.34 0.04 11.19
C ARG A 357 -1.56 -0.73 12.48
N ALA A 358 -0.47 -1.12 13.15
CA ALA A 358 -0.55 -1.77 14.45
C ALA A 358 -1.13 -0.83 15.52
N LEU A 359 -0.71 0.45 15.53
CA LEU A 359 -1.29 1.45 16.42
C LEU A 359 -2.80 1.63 16.22
N ILE A 360 -3.26 1.67 14.96
CA ILE A 360 -4.71 1.73 14.65
C ILE A 360 -5.44 0.54 15.27
N ALA A 361 -4.88 -0.67 15.17
CA ALA A 361 -5.48 -1.85 15.79
C ALA A 361 -5.53 -1.76 17.32
N ASP A 362 -4.48 -1.17 17.93
CA ASP A 362 -4.33 -1.06 19.38
C ASP A 362 -5.29 -0.01 20.00
N ILE A 363 -5.60 1.09 19.27
CA ILE A 363 -6.44 2.19 19.77
C ILE A 363 -7.88 2.15 19.26
N ALA A 364 -8.19 1.28 18.28
CA ALA A 364 -9.56 1.14 17.78
C ALA A 364 -10.46 0.48 18.83
N PRO A 365 -11.70 0.96 19.02
CA PRO A 365 -12.67 0.31 19.92
C PRO A 365 -12.97 -1.11 19.45
N GLY A 366 -13.14 -2.04 20.39
CA GLY A 366 -13.46 -3.44 20.09
C GLY A 366 -14.65 -3.59 19.13
N GLY A 367 -14.50 -4.45 18.12
CA GLY A 367 -15.54 -4.71 17.12
C GLY A 367 -15.56 -3.76 15.90
N ASN A 368 -14.84 -2.61 15.93
CA ASN A 368 -14.88 -1.59 14.87
C ASN A 368 -13.58 -1.49 14.06
N LEU A 369 -12.77 -2.54 14.03
CA LEU A 369 -11.44 -2.52 13.40
C LEU A 369 -11.51 -2.19 11.90
N GLY A 370 -12.47 -2.75 11.18
CA GLY A 370 -12.66 -2.45 9.75
C GLY A 370 -13.01 -0.98 9.50
N THR A 371 -13.88 -0.41 10.33
CA THR A 371 -14.25 1.02 10.29
C THR A 371 -13.03 1.91 10.60
N ALA A 372 -12.21 1.53 11.59
CA ALA A 372 -11.00 2.25 11.95
C ALA A 372 -9.98 2.28 10.82
N TYR A 373 -9.70 1.15 10.17
CA TYR A 373 -8.84 1.11 8.98
C TYR A 373 -9.44 1.86 7.79
N GLY A 374 -10.76 1.86 7.65
CA GLY A 374 -11.47 2.64 6.64
C GLY A 374 -11.21 4.15 6.80
N PHE A 375 -11.38 4.69 8.00
CA PHE A 375 -11.11 6.10 8.29
C PHE A 375 -9.61 6.44 8.21
N TYR A 376 -8.73 5.53 8.63
CA TYR A 376 -7.28 5.69 8.45
C TYR A 376 -6.90 5.86 6.97
N ASN A 377 -7.34 4.95 6.09
CA ASN A 377 -7.04 5.04 4.66
C ASN A 377 -7.71 6.27 4.00
N LEU A 378 -8.92 6.63 4.44
CA LEU A 378 -9.61 7.82 3.95
C LEU A 378 -8.86 9.10 4.34
N SER A 379 -8.36 9.18 5.58
CA SER A 379 -7.56 10.30 6.06
C SER A 379 -6.29 10.50 5.23
N LEU A 380 -5.56 9.42 4.96
CA LEU A 380 -4.41 9.44 4.06
C LEU A 380 -4.80 9.90 2.65
N GLY A 381 -5.86 9.32 2.08
CA GLY A 381 -6.30 9.65 0.72
C GLY A 381 -6.72 11.11 0.55
N ILE A 382 -7.43 11.68 1.51
CA ILE A 382 -7.86 13.09 1.47
C ILE A 382 -6.65 14.03 1.62
N ALA A 383 -5.67 13.69 2.46
CA ALA A 383 -4.52 14.54 2.71
C ALA A 383 -3.45 14.48 1.60
N THR A 384 -3.30 13.35 0.91
CA THR A 384 -2.26 13.16 -0.11
C THR A 384 -2.43 14.08 -1.32
N LEU A 385 -3.68 14.36 -1.74
CA LEU A 385 -3.92 15.25 -2.87
C LEU A 385 -3.46 16.69 -2.58
N PRO A 386 -3.96 17.38 -1.53
CA PRO A 386 -3.49 18.73 -1.22
C PRO A 386 -1.98 18.75 -0.89
N ALA A 387 -1.44 17.74 -0.21
CA ALA A 387 -0.01 17.64 0.08
C ALA A 387 0.83 17.74 -1.20
N SER A 388 0.51 16.91 -2.20
CA SER A 388 1.26 16.86 -3.45
C SER A 388 1.08 18.14 -4.31
N ILE A 389 -0.12 18.72 -4.31
CA ILE A 389 -0.41 19.96 -5.03
C ILE A 389 0.36 21.12 -4.38
N ILE A 390 0.27 21.28 -3.06
CA ILE A 390 0.95 22.34 -2.30
C ILE A 390 2.45 22.23 -2.50
N PHE A 391 3.03 21.04 -2.35
CA PHE A 391 4.46 20.81 -2.52
C PHE A 391 4.92 21.17 -3.93
N GLY A 392 4.23 20.70 -4.97
CA GLY A 392 4.55 21.00 -6.35
C GLY A 392 4.38 22.49 -6.72
N PHE A 393 3.40 23.16 -6.11
CA PHE A 393 3.18 24.60 -6.29
C PHE A 393 4.28 25.42 -5.62
N ILE A 394 4.65 25.10 -4.37
CA ILE A 394 5.75 25.78 -3.66
C ILE A 394 7.05 25.57 -4.43
N TRP A 395 7.32 24.38 -4.95
CA TRP A 395 8.50 24.11 -5.77
C TRP A 395 8.53 24.99 -7.02
N LYS A 396 7.39 25.12 -7.73
CA LYS A 396 7.29 25.92 -8.95
C LYS A 396 7.46 27.43 -8.69
N VAL A 397 6.82 27.94 -7.63
CA VAL A 397 6.73 29.40 -7.37
C VAL A 397 7.97 29.93 -6.63
N TYR A 398 8.45 29.15 -5.66
CA TYR A 398 9.58 29.58 -4.82
C TYR A 398 10.85 28.79 -5.14
N SER A 399 10.94 27.55 -4.69
CA SER A 399 12.08 26.66 -4.97
C SER A 399 11.81 25.25 -4.45
N PHE A 400 12.62 24.28 -4.92
CA PHE A 400 12.63 22.93 -4.32
C PHE A 400 12.99 22.98 -2.83
N ARG A 401 13.92 23.87 -2.43
CA ARG A 401 14.32 24.03 -1.01
C ARG A 401 13.12 24.42 -0.15
N ALA A 402 12.36 25.42 -0.58
CA ALA A 402 11.16 25.84 0.13
C ALA A 402 10.14 24.71 0.27
N ALA A 403 9.93 23.91 -0.79
CA ALA A 403 9.01 22.78 -0.77
C ALA A 403 9.44 21.71 0.25
N PHE A 404 10.70 21.27 0.22
CA PHE A 404 11.21 20.31 1.19
C PHE A 404 11.21 20.84 2.63
N LEU A 405 11.58 22.10 2.85
CA LEU A 405 11.53 22.72 4.17
C LEU A 405 10.10 22.80 4.71
N THR A 406 9.11 23.12 3.87
CA THR A 406 7.70 23.13 4.27
C THR A 406 7.26 21.74 4.71
N GLY A 407 7.60 20.69 3.96
CA GLY A 407 7.30 19.30 4.35
C GLY A 407 7.97 18.91 5.67
N ALA A 408 9.24 19.28 5.85
CA ALA A 408 9.99 19.05 7.09
C ALA A 408 9.33 19.78 8.29
N LEU A 409 8.95 21.04 8.14
CA LEU A 409 8.29 21.82 9.21
C LEU A 409 6.94 21.22 9.60
N ILE A 410 6.12 20.84 8.64
CA ILE A 410 4.82 20.19 8.92
C ILE A 410 5.02 18.86 9.66
N SER A 411 6.04 18.08 9.29
CA SER A 411 6.34 16.82 9.97
C SER A 411 6.75 17.01 11.44
N ILE A 412 7.50 18.07 11.75
CA ILE A 412 7.84 18.43 13.14
C ILE A 412 6.60 18.85 13.92
N VAL A 413 5.74 19.68 13.34
CA VAL A 413 4.47 20.07 13.99
C VAL A 413 3.64 18.83 14.32
N ALA A 414 3.46 17.91 13.37
CA ALA A 414 2.75 16.66 13.61
C ALA A 414 3.41 15.80 14.69
N SER A 415 4.76 15.75 14.70
CA SER A 415 5.54 15.00 15.70
C SER A 415 5.33 15.58 17.11
N ILE A 416 5.35 16.90 17.25
CA ILE A 416 5.08 17.58 18.52
C ILE A 416 3.64 17.28 18.99
N MET A 417 2.65 17.37 18.09
CA MET A 417 1.26 17.04 18.44
C MET A 417 1.14 15.56 18.87
N LEU A 418 1.80 14.64 18.18
CA LEU A 418 1.82 13.23 18.57
C LEU A 418 2.51 13.02 19.92
N LEU A 419 3.57 13.77 20.22
CA LEU A 419 4.29 13.68 21.48
C LEU A 419 3.37 13.98 22.68
N PHE A 420 2.48 14.96 22.55
CA PHE A 420 1.51 15.33 23.61
C PHE A 420 0.26 14.43 23.63
N LEU A 421 -0.02 13.65 22.58
CA LEU A 421 -1.16 12.74 22.57
C LEU A 421 -0.92 11.57 23.55
N LYS A 422 -1.73 11.49 24.61
CA LYS A 422 -1.71 10.36 25.54
C LYS A 422 -2.45 9.17 24.92
N LEU A 423 -1.70 8.26 24.29
CA LEU A 423 -2.21 6.95 23.91
C LEU A 423 -2.19 6.11 25.20
N GLY A 424 -3.34 5.66 25.69
CA GLY A 424 -3.43 4.87 26.93
C GLY A 424 -2.47 3.67 26.91
N LYS A 425 -2.05 3.19 28.09
CA LYS A 425 -1.27 1.96 28.22
C LYS A 425 -2.05 0.81 27.55
N LEU A 426 -1.39 0.05 26.67
CA LEU A 426 -1.90 -1.22 26.18
C LEU A 426 -2.31 -2.07 27.37
N SER A 427 -3.59 -2.43 27.48
CA SER A 427 -4.04 -3.39 28.47
C SER A 427 -3.43 -4.74 28.06
N ASN A 428 -2.38 -5.15 28.76
CA ASN A 428 -1.89 -6.53 28.69
C ASN A 428 -3.03 -7.42 29.16
N GLY A 429 -3.82 -7.96 28.19
CA GLY A 429 -4.60 -9.19 28.30
C GLY A 429 -5.38 -9.49 29.59
N LYS A 430 -5.80 -8.48 30.39
CA LYS A 430 -6.77 -8.67 31.48
C LYS A 430 -8.00 -7.81 31.19
N GLN A 431 -9.08 -8.51 30.89
CA GLN A 431 -10.41 -7.95 30.96
C GLN A 431 -10.59 -7.32 32.35
N ASP A 432 -10.57 -5.99 32.42
CA ASP A 432 -11.18 -5.29 33.55
C ASP A 432 -12.69 -5.36 33.33
N SER A 433 -13.27 -6.48 33.81
CA SER A 433 -14.63 -6.54 34.29
C SER A 433 -14.64 -5.79 35.62
N ALA A 434 -14.91 -4.50 35.60
CA ALA A 434 -15.45 -3.68 36.63
C ALA A 434 -15.21 -2.20 36.29
N LEU A 435 -16.26 -1.54 35.92
CA LEU A 435 -16.58 -0.25 36.53
C LEU A 435 -17.95 0.20 36.04
N ASN A 436 -18.84 0.18 36.98
CA ASN A 436 -20.15 0.80 37.03
C ASN A 436 -20.22 2.21 36.43
#